data_bf4e0c9ec390ccad9cae9b2611090c2e
#
_entry.id   bf4e0c9ec390ccad9cae9b2611090c2e
#
_cell.length_a   1.000
_cell.length_b   1.000
_cell.length_c   1.000
_cell.angle_alpha   90.00
_cell.angle_beta   90.00
_cell.angle_gamma   90.00
#
_symmetry.space_group_name_H-M   'P 1'
#
loop_
_entity.id
_entity.type
_entity.pdbx_description
1 polymer ?
#
loop_
_entity_poly.entity_id
_entity_poly.type
_entity_poly.pdbx_seq_one_letter_code
_entity_poly.pdbx_strand_id
1 'polypeptide(L)'
;MKPVVSIIMGSTSDMPVMKQAAEFLDLMEIPFEINALSAHRVPEMVMDFATKAYERGIKVIIAGAGGAAHLPGVIAAYTPVPVIGVPIK
;
A
#
# COMPACT_ATOMS: atom_id res chain seq x y z
N MET A 1 14.14 12.19 -1.49
CA MET A 1 13.71 11.66 -2.79
C MET A 1 12.23 11.30 -2.76
N LYS A 2 11.58 11.44 -3.89
CA LYS A 2 10.16 11.04 -3.97
C LYS A 2 10.05 9.52 -3.90
N PRO A 3 9.07 8.99 -3.16
CA PRO A 3 8.89 7.54 -3.09
C PRO A 3 8.45 6.97 -4.43
N VAL A 4 8.95 5.79 -4.76
CA VAL A 4 8.54 5.04 -5.95
C VAL A 4 7.77 3.78 -5.57
N VAL A 5 7.82 3.38 -4.30
CA VAL A 5 7.03 2.27 -3.78
C VAL A 5 6.16 2.81 -2.64
N SER A 6 4.89 2.46 -2.64
CA SER A 6 4.00 2.83 -1.56
C SER A 6 3.55 1.56 -0.85
N ILE A 7 3.83 1.49 0.45
CA ILE A 7 3.36 0.40 1.31
C ILE A 7 2.10 0.92 1.99
N ILE A 8 1.01 0.19 1.87
CA ILE A 8 -0.24 0.58 2.46
C ILE A 8 -0.85 -0.60 3.22
N MET A 9 -1.42 -0.32 4.38
CA MET A 9 -2.02 -1.34 5.23
C MET A 9 -3.39 -0.88 5.70
N GLY A 10 -4.27 -1.81 5.98
CA GLY A 10 -5.63 -1.52 6.40
C GLY A 10 -5.73 -1.05 7.85
N SER A 11 -4.72 -1.35 8.64
CA SER A 11 -4.68 -0.99 10.07
C SER A 11 -3.23 -0.91 10.53
N THR A 12 -2.98 -0.05 11.51
CA THR A 12 -1.63 0.04 12.11
C THR A 12 -1.24 -1.27 12.81
N SER A 13 -2.21 -2.13 13.14
CA SER A 13 -1.92 -3.43 13.72
C SER A 13 -1.18 -4.35 12.75
N ASP A 14 -1.18 -4.02 11.46
CA ASP A 14 -0.48 -4.79 10.42
C ASP A 14 1.00 -4.37 10.30
N MET A 15 1.41 -3.32 11.00
CA MET A 15 2.77 -2.79 10.91
C MET A 15 3.86 -3.84 11.15
N PRO A 16 3.76 -4.74 12.15
CA PRO A 16 4.81 -5.73 12.37
C PRO A 16 5.13 -6.59 11.15
N VAL A 17 4.11 -6.87 10.33
CA VAL A 17 4.30 -7.64 9.10
C VAL A 17 4.81 -6.74 7.97
N MET A 18 4.16 -5.61 7.78
CA MET A 18 4.50 -4.70 6.67
C MET A 18 5.85 -4.02 6.84
N LYS A 19 6.31 -3.89 8.09
CA LYS A 19 7.62 -3.35 8.40
C LYS A 19 8.74 -4.15 7.73
N GLN A 20 8.56 -5.45 7.54
CA GLN A 20 9.55 -6.29 6.87
C GLN A 20 9.80 -5.84 5.44
N ALA A 21 8.73 -5.45 4.75
CA ALA A 21 8.86 -4.92 3.38
C ALA A 21 9.61 -3.58 3.41
N ALA A 22 9.28 -2.72 4.37
CA ALA A 22 9.95 -1.42 4.51
C ALA A 22 11.44 -1.59 4.77
N GLU A 23 11.82 -2.52 5.65
CA GLU A 23 13.21 -2.79 5.96
C GLU A 23 13.98 -3.30 4.73
N PHE A 24 13.35 -4.15 3.92
CA PHE A 24 13.96 -4.64 2.70
C PHE A 24 14.19 -3.52 1.68
N LEU A 25 13.18 -2.66 1.49
CA LEU A 25 13.30 -1.54 0.57
C LEU A 25 14.38 -0.55 1.03
N ASP A 26 14.47 -0.33 2.33
CA ASP A 26 15.48 0.55 2.89
C ASP A 26 16.88 -0.03 2.65
N LEU A 27 17.04 -1.33 2.86
CA LEU A 27 18.30 -2.03 2.60
C LEU A 27 18.72 -1.90 1.13
N MET A 28 17.75 -1.96 0.22
CA MET A 28 18.01 -1.84 -1.22
C MET A 28 18.09 -0.39 -1.71
N GLU A 29 17.99 0.56 -0.80
CA GLU A 29 18.03 1.99 -1.09
C GLU A 29 16.93 2.44 -2.06
N ILE A 30 15.75 1.82 -1.95
CA ILE A 30 14.58 2.17 -2.77
C ILE A 30 13.70 3.13 -1.97
N PRO A 31 13.46 4.36 -2.45
CA PRO A 31 12.61 5.30 -1.73
C PRO A 31 11.17 4.79 -1.64
N PHE A 32 10.61 4.82 -0.45
CA PHE A 32 9.25 4.33 -0.23
C PHE A 32 8.51 5.20 0.80
N GLU A 33 7.21 5.05 0.82
CA GLU A 33 6.34 5.62 1.84
C GLU A 33 5.53 4.49 2.45
N ILE A 34 5.00 4.69 3.65
CA ILE A 34 4.17 3.71 4.33
C ILE A 34 2.99 4.43 4.98
N ASN A 35 1.78 3.93 4.74
CA ASN A 35 0.54 4.53 5.21
C ASN A 35 -0.45 3.48 5.66
N ALA A 36 -1.31 3.85 6.62
CA ALA A 36 -2.42 3.00 7.05
C ALA A 36 -3.74 3.64 6.58
N LEU A 37 -4.47 2.92 5.72
CA LEU A 37 -5.75 3.36 5.19
C LEU A 37 -6.72 2.17 5.14
N SER A 38 -7.84 2.27 5.83
CA SER A 38 -8.84 1.21 5.81
C SER A 38 -9.85 1.43 4.69
N ALA A 39 -9.99 0.44 3.80
CA ALA A 39 -10.97 0.49 2.72
C ALA A 39 -12.41 0.49 3.25
N HIS A 40 -12.63 -0.06 4.44
CA HIS A 40 -13.95 -0.13 5.05
C HIS A 40 -14.31 1.14 5.81
N ARG A 41 -13.32 1.81 6.41
CA ARG A 41 -13.55 2.99 7.25
C ARG A 41 -13.48 4.29 6.47
N VAL A 42 -12.58 4.38 5.48
CA VAL A 42 -12.38 5.59 4.69
C VAL A 42 -12.20 5.25 3.21
N PRO A 43 -13.23 4.66 2.56
CA PRO A 43 -13.11 4.22 1.18
C PRO A 43 -12.73 5.33 0.20
N GLU A 44 -13.19 6.55 0.46
CA GLU A 44 -12.90 7.70 -0.40
C GLU A 44 -11.42 8.04 -0.39
N MET A 45 -10.75 7.90 0.76
CA MET A 45 -9.32 8.16 0.87
C MET A 45 -8.52 7.10 0.12
N VAL A 46 -8.98 5.86 0.15
CA VAL A 46 -8.34 4.77 -0.57
C VAL A 46 -8.47 4.97 -2.07
N MET A 47 -9.65 5.37 -2.54
CA MET A 47 -9.88 5.66 -3.95
C MET A 47 -8.99 6.81 -4.43
N ASP A 48 -8.92 7.88 -3.64
CA ASP A 48 -8.10 9.04 -3.96
C ASP A 48 -6.62 8.66 -4.02
N PHE A 49 -6.16 7.90 -3.03
CA PHE A 49 -4.79 7.40 -3.02
C PHE A 49 -4.48 6.59 -4.29
N ALA A 50 -5.37 5.65 -4.63
CA ALA A 50 -5.17 4.77 -5.78
C ALA A 50 -5.15 5.52 -7.11
N THR A 51 -6.10 6.46 -7.30
CA THR A 51 -6.17 7.23 -8.54
C THR A 51 -4.98 8.15 -8.73
N LYS A 52 -4.43 8.68 -7.65
CA LYS A 52 -3.31 9.63 -7.72
C LYS A 52 -1.93 9.01 -7.68
N ALA A 53 -1.84 7.73 -7.33
CA ALA A 53 -0.54 7.06 -7.16
C ALA A 53 0.35 7.16 -8.40
N TYR A 54 -0.22 6.91 -9.57
CA TYR A 54 0.52 6.96 -10.82
C TYR A 54 1.10 8.37 -11.08
N GLU A 55 0.28 9.39 -10.87
CA GLU A 55 0.69 10.79 -11.09
C GLU A 55 1.82 11.20 -10.13
N ARG A 56 1.83 10.65 -8.94
CA ARG A 56 2.87 10.94 -7.94
C ARG A 56 4.18 10.21 -8.21
N GLY A 57 4.23 9.36 -9.24
CA GLY A 57 5.43 8.63 -9.58
C GLY A 57 5.58 7.30 -8.84
N ILE A 58 4.53 6.81 -8.21
CA ILE A 58 4.55 5.50 -7.57
C ILE A 58 4.58 4.43 -8.65
N LYS A 59 5.53 3.50 -8.55
CA LYS A 59 5.74 2.43 -9.55
C LYS A 59 5.15 1.10 -9.10
N VAL A 60 5.07 0.87 -7.80
CA VAL A 60 4.52 -0.36 -7.22
C VAL A 60 3.83 -0.02 -5.90
N ILE A 61 2.70 -0.66 -5.64
CA ILE A 61 2.00 -0.54 -4.37
C ILE A 61 2.04 -1.91 -3.70
N ILE A 62 2.49 -1.96 -2.45
CA ILE A 62 2.46 -3.18 -1.64
C ILE A 62 1.37 -2.98 -0.60
N ALA A 63 0.29 -3.72 -0.75
CA ALA A 63 -0.89 -3.53 0.09
C ALA A 63 -1.14 -4.75 0.98
N GLY A 64 -1.16 -4.54 2.28
CA GLY A 64 -1.42 -5.59 3.26
C GLY A 64 -2.75 -5.39 3.95
N ALA A 65 -3.50 -6.47 4.12
CA ALA A 65 -4.76 -6.42 4.84
C ALA A 65 -5.07 -7.77 5.46
N GLY A 66 -5.65 -7.73 6.65
CA GLY A 66 -6.08 -8.94 7.33
C GLY A 66 -7.44 -9.42 6.83
N GLY A 67 -7.86 -10.56 7.33
CA GLY A 67 -9.16 -11.14 7.00
C GLY A 67 -9.29 -11.44 5.52
N ALA A 68 -10.31 -10.88 4.89
CA ALA A 68 -10.59 -11.12 3.47
C ALA A 68 -9.66 -10.37 2.52
N ALA A 69 -8.76 -9.55 3.05
CA ALA A 69 -7.76 -8.83 2.26
C ALA A 69 -8.34 -8.01 1.11
N HIS A 70 -9.39 -7.25 1.39
CA HIS A 70 -10.09 -6.45 0.38
C HIS A 70 -9.29 -5.25 -0.11
N LEU A 71 -8.41 -4.70 0.74
CA LEU A 71 -7.67 -3.49 0.41
C LEU A 71 -6.88 -3.56 -0.91
N PRO A 72 -6.10 -4.63 -1.17
CA PRO A 72 -5.36 -4.73 -2.44
C PRO A 72 -6.27 -4.70 -3.65
N GLY A 73 -7.40 -5.40 -3.58
CA GLY A 73 -8.37 -5.45 -4.68
C GLY A 73 -9.02 -4.10 -4.95
N VAL A 74 -9.37 -3.38 -3.90
CA VAL A 74 -9.96 -2.05 -4.04
C VAL A 74 -8.96 -1.09 -4.67
N ILE A 75 -7.72 -1.12 -4.22
CA ILE A 75 -6.68 -0.25 -4.80
C ILE A 75 -6.45 -0.60 -6.27
N ALA A 76 -6.32 -1.89 -6.59
CA ALA A 76 -6.07 -2.33 -7.96
C ALA A 76 -7.17 -1.91 -8.92
N ALA A 77 -8.41 -1.77 -8.43
CA ALA A 77 -9.53 -1.37 -9.24
C ALA A 77 -9.44 0.10 -9.71
N TYR A 78 -8.65 0.93 -9.03
CA TYR A 78 -8.58 2.35 -9.29
C TYR A 78 -7.21 2.87 -9.75
N THR A 79 -6.25 1.99 -9.99
CA THR A 79 -4.92 2.43 -10.40
C THR A 79 -4.32 1.53 -11.48
N PRO A 80 -3.56 2.10 -12.45
CA PRO A 80 -2.78 1.30 -13.39
C PRO A 80 -1.47 0.78 -12.78
N VAL A 81 -1.12 1.24 -11.58
CA VAL A 81 0.12 0.81 -10.91
C VAL A 81 -0.01 -0.64 -10.44
N PRO A 82 1.01 -1.50 -10.64
CA PRO A 82 0.97 -2.86 -10.11
C PRO A 82 0.79 -2.88 -8.61
N VAL A 83 -0.09 -3.76 -8.14
CA VAL A 83 -0.40 -3.91 -6.73
C VAL A 83 -0.04 -5.31 -6.28
N ILE A 84 0.80 -5.41 -5.24
CA ILE A 84 1.17 -6.68 -4.62
C ILE A 84 0.36 -6.81 -3.34
N GLY A 85 -0.51 -7.80 -3.29
CA GLY A 85 -1.32 -8.05 -2.11
C GLY A 85 -0.60 -8.93 -1.10
N VAL A 86 -0.61 -8.52 0.17
CA VAL A 86 -0.01 -9.28 1.27
C VAL A 86 -1.14 -9.67 2.23
N PRO A 87 -1.57 -10.93 2.23
CA PRO A 87 -2.58 -11.37 3.19
C PRO A 87 -1.98 -11.47 4.58
N ILE A 88 -2.65 -10.90 5.57
CA ILE A 88 -2.18 -10.88 6.96
C ILE A 88 -3.18 -11.65 7.81
N LYS A 89 -2.68 -12.57 8.60
CA LYS A 89 -3.54 -13.38 9.49
C LYS A 89 -3.79 -12.67 10.80
#